data_eb25b6f282f2184ce788615dc40621d0
#
_entry.id   eb25b6f282f2184ce788615dc40621d0
#
_cell.length_a   1.000
_cell.length_b   1.000
_cell.length_c   1.000
_cell.angle_alpha   90.00
_cell.angle_beta   90.00
_cell.angle_gamma   90.00
#
_symmetry.space_group_name_H-M   'P 1'
#
loop_
_entity.id
_entity.type
_entity.pdbx_description
1 polymer ?
#
loop_
_entity_poly.entity_id
_entity_poly.type
_entity_poly.pdbx_seq_one_letter_code
_entity_poly.pdbx_strand_id
1 'polypeptide(L)'
;MNKNFISVFLLMLAMGVSVMAQSYEEDLAFFKERVKTLGSDEFGGRKPLTEYETKTIHYIADEFKKLGLQPANGDSYFQPVKEISTFTRPVKDKITVKCAKGSMDLKFSDDIVVWTNRGTEQVVIPTTDYVFCGFGINAPEYGWNDYANVDVKGKIVIAMVNDPGFYDTSLFRGKNMTYYGRWTYKFEEAQRQGAAGLLVLHNEAAASYGWKVCQAS
;
A
#
# COMPACT_ATOMS: atom_id res chain seq x y z
N MET A 1 -43.20 -46.84 13.28
CA MET A 1 -42.78 -45.46 13.06
C MET A 1 -43.95 -44.71 12.47
N ASN A 2 -44.46 -43.71 13.18
CA ASN A 2 -45.76 -43.08 12.90
C ASN A 2 -45.69 -42.29 11.59
N LYS A 3 -46.62 -42.52 10.65
CA LYS A 3 -46.67 -41.83 9.33
C LYS A 3 -46.67 -40.30 9.50
N ASN A 4 -47.21 -39.77 10.59
CA ASN A 4 -47.24 -38.35 10.91
C ASN A 4 -45.85 -37.78 11.26
N PHE A 5 -44.94 -38.58 11.79
CA PHE A 5 -43.57 -38.17 12.12
C PHE A 5 -42.72 -38.02 10.87
N ILE A 6 -42.92 -38.91 9.87
CA ILE A 6 -42.23 -38.85 8.59
C ILE A 6 -42.68 -37.62 7.78
N SER A 7 -43.99 -37.26 7.84
CA SER A 7 -44.51 -36.08 7.14
C SER A 7 -44.01 -34.76 7.76
N VAL A 8 -43.88 -34.68 9.09
CA VAL A 8 -43.32 -33.48 9.77
C VAL A 8 -41.82 -33.35 9.48
N PHE A 9 -41.09 -34.48 9.44
CA PHE A 9 -39.65 -34.45 9.13
C PHE A 9 -39.38 -34.07 7.68
N LEU A 10 -40.21 -34.55 6.74
CA LEU A 10 -40.15 -34.15 5.33
C LEU A 10 -40.51 -32.65 5.12
N LEU A 11 -41.47 -32.13 5.89
CA LEU A 11 -41.83 -30.71 5.86
C LEU A 11 -40.75 -29.83 6.42
N MET A 12 -40.06 -30.22 7.50
CA MET A 12 -38.91 -29.53 8.04
C MET A 12 -37.69 -29.59 7.10
N LEU A 13 -37.48 -30.72 6.39
CA LEU A 13 -36.43 -30.82 5.40
C LEU A 13 -36.72 -29.93 4.17
N ALA A 14 -38.00 -29.83 3.77
CA ALA A 14 -38.42 -28.96 2.67
C ALA A 14 -38.31 -27.46 3.04
N MET A 15 -38.56 -27.09 4.32
CA MET A 15 -38.32 -25.71 4.78
C MET A 15 -36.83 -25.39 5.00
N GLY A 16 -35.99 -26.40 5.28
CA GLY A 16 -34.55 -26.21 5.44
C GLY A 16 -33.77 -26.03 4.13
N VAL A 17 -34.35 -26.39 2.98
CA VAL A 17 -33.73 -26.27 1.65
C VAL A 17 -34.06 -24.95 0.96
N SER A 18 -34.88 -24.10 1.56
CA SER A 18 -35.09 -22.73 1.09
C SER A 18 -34.07 -21.73 1.64
N VAL A 19 -32.87 -22.18 2.02
CA VAL A 19 -31.70 -21.29 2.01
C VAL A 19 -31.43 -20.99 0.54
N MET A 20 -31.96 -19.87 0.10
CA MET A 20 -31.87 -19.35 -1.23
C MET A 20 -30.41 -19.30 -1.65
N ALA A 21 -29.98 -20.24 -2.46
CA ALA A 21 -28.85 -20.00 -3.31
C ALA A 21 -29.29 -18.84 -4.22
N GLN A 22 -28.89 -17.62 -3.85
CA GLN A 22 -28.99 -16.47 -4.72
C GLN A 22 -28.39 -16.91 -6.05
N SER A 23 -29.08 -16.70 -7.18
CA SER A 23 -28.56 -17.20 -8.44
C SER A 23 -27.28 -16.43 -8.81
N TYR A 24 -26.34 -17.11 -9.41
CA TYR A 24 -25.11 -16.49 -9.92
C TYR A 24 -25.42 -15.26 -10.80
N GLU A 25 -26.47 -15.30 -11.56
CA GLU A 25 -26.90 -14.19 -12.42
C GLU A 25 -27.37 -12.97 -11.63
N GLU A 26 -28.08 -13.18 -10.52
CA GLU A 26 -28.50 -12.09 -9.61
C GLU A 26 -27.31 -11.47 -8.93
N ASP A 27 -26.37 -12.28 -8.41
CA ASP A 27 -25.13 -11.80 -7.80
C ASP A 27 -24.28 -11.01 -8.81
N LEU A 28 -24.19 -11.52 -10.04
CA LEU A 28 -23.45 -10.86 -11.10
C LEU A 28 -24.10 -9.53 -11.50
N ALA A 29 -25.41 -9.47 -11.59
CA ALA A 29 -26.15 -8.24 -11.91
C ALA A 29 -25.97 -7.20 -10.78
N PHE A 30 -26.10 -7.65 -9.51
CA PHE A 30 -25.87 -6.82 -8.34
C PHE A 30 -24.45 -6.24 -8.32
N PHE A 31 -23.45 -7.08 -8.57
CA PHE A 31 -22.05 -6.63 -8.62
C PHE A 31 -21.77 -5.64 -9.75
N LYS A 32 -22.24 -5.95 -10.97
CA LYS A 32 -22.08 -5.07 -12.15
C LYS A 32 -22.66 -3.68 -11.93
N GLU A 33 -23.83 -3.59 -11.32
CA GLU A 33 -24.49 -2.31 -11.03
C GLU A 33 -23.62 -1.45 -10.09
N ARG A 34 -23.11 -2.03 -8.99
CA ARG A 34 -22.27 -1.30 -8.02
C ARG A 34 -20.95 -0.86 -8.64
N VAL A 35 -20.31 -1.75 -9.41
CA VAL A 35 -19.08 -1.40 -10.14
C VAL A 35 -19.33 -0.27 -11.13
N LYS A 36 -20.43 -0.32 -11.89
CA LYS A 36 -20.81 0.75 -12.82
C LYS A 36 -21.06 2.08 -12.10
N THR A 37 -21.79 2.05 -10.99
CA THR A 37 -22.09 3.24 -10.19
C THR A 37 -20.81 3.85 -9.60
N LEU A 38 -20.04 3.06 -8.88
CA LEU A 38 -18.81 3.54 -8.24
C LEU A 38 -17.70 3.91 -9.25
N GLY A 39 -17.74 3.33 -10.45
CA GLY A 39 -16.80 3.63 -11.54
C GLY A 39 -17.24 4.79 -12.43
N SER A 40 -18.40 5.40 -12.19
CA SER A 40 -18.87 6.54 -13.00
C SER A 40 -18.13 7.83 -12.68
N ASP A 41 -18.14 8.77 -13.62
CA ASP A 41 -17.54 10.11 -13.48
C ASP A 41 -18.14 10.90 -12.31
N GLU A 42 -19.39 10.60 -11.96
CA GLU A 42 -20.08 11.17 -10.80
C GLU A 42 -19.38 10.96 -9.48
N PHE A 43 -18.60 9.88 -9.37
CA PHE A 43 -17.81 9.55 -8.17
C PHE A 43 -16.35 10.04 -8.24
N GLY A 44 -15.94 10.74 -9.31
CA GLY A 44 -14.66 11.44 -9.45
C GLY A 44 -13.44 10.60 -9.06
N GLY A 45 -13.45 9.30 -9.39
CA GLY A 45 -12.43 8.35 -8.97
C GLY A 45 -12.42 8.01 -7.47
N ARG A 46 -13.43 8.48 -6.70
CA ARG A 46 -13.56 8.27 -5.24
C ARG A 46 -12.37 8.83 -4.46
N LYS A 47 -11.81 9.93 -4.95
CA LYS A 47 -10.58 10.53 -4.42
C LYS A 47 -10.75 10.93 -2.94
N PRO A 48 -9.88 10.44 -2.04
CA PRO A 48 -9.88 10.83 -0.63
C PRO A 48 -9.72 12.35 -0.44
N LEU A 49 -10.24 12.87 0.68
CA LEU A 49 -10.22 14.28 1.06
C LEU A 49 -10.93 15.21 0.07
N THR A 50 -11.89 14.68 -0.69
CA THR A 50 -12.76 15.44 -1.61
C THR A 50 -14.23 15.13 -1.38
N GLU A 51 -15.14 15.87 -2.03
CA GLU A 51 -16.58 15.59 -2.05
C GLU A 51 -16.90 14.18 -2.57
N TYR A 52 -16.05 13.64 -3.44
CA TYR A 52 -16.20 12.30 -4.00
C TYR A 52 -16.00 11.20 -2.96
N GLU A 53 -15.11 11.40 -1.98
CA GLU A 53 -15.01 10.51 -0.83
C GLU A 53 -16.33 10.50 -0.05
N THR A 54 -16.83 11.68 0.33
CA THR A 54 -18.07 11.82 1.09
C THR A 54 -19.23 11.12 0.36
N LYS A 55 -19.38 11.35 -0.94
CA LYS A 55 -20.38 10.70 -1.78
C LYS A 55 -20.23 9.17 -1.76
N THR A 56 -18.99 8.68 -1.86
CA THR A 56 -18.69 7.26 -1.91
C THR A 56 -19.03 6.55 -0.60
N ILE A 57 -18.60 7.09 0.53
CA ILE A 57 -18.83 6.45 1.84
C ILE A 57 -20.32 6.45 2.19
N HIS A 58 -21.08 7.49 1.84
CA HIS A 58 -22.52 7.51 2.04
C HIS A 58 -23.25 6.50 1.15
N TYR A 59 -22.85 6.39 -0.13
CA TYR A 59 -23.39 5.37 -1.02
C TYR A 59 -23.19 3.96 -0.45
N ILE A 60 -21.99 3.64 0.04
CA ILE A 60 -21.67 2.34 0.62
C ILE A 60 -22.48 2.10 1.91
N ALA A 61 -22.58 3.10 2.77
CA ALA A 61 -23.39 3.00 4.01
C ALA A 61 -24.86 2.75 3.70
N ASP A 62 -25.43 3.38 2.68
CA ASP A 62 -26.81 3.18 2.27
C ASP A 62 -27.04 1.79 1.65
N GLU A 63 -26.08 1.27 0.89
CA GLU A 63 -26.13 -0.11 0.41
C GLU A 63 -26.09 -1.12 1.59
N PHE A 64 -25.24 -0.88 2.60
CA PHE A 64 -25.21 -1.71 3.80
C PHE A 64 -26.55 -1.70 4.55
N LYS A 65 -27.19 -0.53 4.69
CA LYS A 65 -28.53 -0.41 5.29
C LYS A 65 -29.58 -1.20 4.49
N LYS A 66 -29.56 -1.11 3.16
CA LYS A 66 -30.49 -1.85 2.27
C LYS A 66 -30.32 -3.36 2.44
N LEU A 67 -29.10 -3.83 2.68
CA LEU A 67 -28.80 -5.25 2.95
C LEU A 67 -29.13 -5.67 4.39
N GLY A 68 -29.60 -4.77 5.25
CA GLY A 68 -29.94 -5.06 6.63
C GLY A 68 -28.74 -5.21 7.56
N LEU A 69 -27.53 -4.83 7.10
CA LEU A 69 -26.33 -4.86 7.93
C LEU A 69 -26.43 -3.79 9.03
N GLN A 70 -26.00 -4.13 10.23
CA GLN A 70 -25.94 -3.20 11.34
C GLN A 70 -24.63 -2.42 11.34
N PRO A 71 -24.59 -1.17 11.84
CA PRO A 71 -23.35 -0.42 12.00
C PRO A 71 -22.38 -1.15 12.93
N ALA A 72 -21.07 -1.10 12.62
CA ALA A 72 -20.03 -1.79 13.37
C ALA A 72 -19.22 -0.87 14.30
N ASN A 73 -19.41 0.44 14.21
CA ASN A 73 -18.73 1.43 15.04
C ASN A 73 -19.75 2.17 15.92
N GLY A 74 -20.24 1.52 16.98
CA GLY A 74 -21.39 2.00 17.74
C GLY A 74 -22.63 2.09 16.85
N ASP A 75 -23.26 3.27 16.79
CA ASP A 75 -24.42 3.53 15.93
C ASP A 75 -24.03 4.07 14.54
N SER A 76 -22.74 4.05 14.18
CA SER A 76 -22.21 4.63 12.95
C SER A 76 -21.71 3.56 11.98
N TYR A 77 -22.00 3.74 10.69
CA TYR A 77 -21.36 3.00 9.60
C TYR A 77 -19.95 3.53 9.26
N PHE A 78 -19.54 4.65 9.87
CA PHE A 78 -18.28 5.32 9.57
C PHE A 78 -17.29 5.18 10.71
N GLN A 79 -16.04 4.91 10.37
CA GLN A 79 -14.90 5.00 11.26
C GLN A 79 -14.06 6.24 10.84
N PRO A 80 -13.99 7.29 11.67
CA PRO A 80 -13.15 8.45 11.38
C PRO A 80 -11.67 8.04 11.33
N VAL A 81 -11.00 8.40 10.24
CA VAL A 81 -9.54 8.25 10.07
C VAL A 81 -8.96 9.64 9.83
N LYS A 82 -7.93 10.00 10.61
CA LYS A 82 -7.23 11.26 10.43
C LYS A 82 -6.22 11.12 9.31
N GLU A 83 -6.43 11.84 8.23
CA GLU A 83 -5.53 11.86 7.07
C GLU A 83 -4.88 13.23 6.91
N ILE A 84 -3.70 13.26 6.27
CA ILE A 84 -2.98 14.48 5.90
C ILE A 84 -2.63 14.36 4.42
N SER A 85 -3.07 15.32 3.62
CA SER A 85 -2.62 15.45 2.24
C SER A 85 -1.32 16.25 2.21
N THR A 86 -0.27 15.68 1.63
CA THR A 86 1.01 16.38 1.46
C THR A 86 1.32 16.51 -0.03
N PHE A 87 1.88 17.66 -0.38
CA PHE A 87 2.42 17.89 -1.70
C PHE A 87 3.90 18.30 -1.57
N THR A 88 4.80 17.45 -2.02
CA THR A 88 6.24 17.67 -1.90
C THR A 88 6.78 18.36 -3.15
N ARG A 89 7.48 19.47 -2.95
CA ARG A 89 8.25 20.15 -4.02
C ARG A 89 9.73 20.22 -3.63
N PRO A 90 10.65 19.81 -4.50
CA PRO A 90 12.07 20.10 -4.29
C PRO A 90 12.33 21.60 -4.38
N VAL A 91 13.14 22.14 -3.47
CA VAL A 91 13.54 23.57 -3.50
C VAL A 91 14.62 23.83 -4.53
N LYS A 92 15.36 22.79 -4.92
CA LYS A 92 16.42 22.84 -5.95
C LYS A 92 16.08 21.87 -7.08
N ASP A 93 16.49 22.21 -8.29
CA ASP A 93 16.23 21.38 -9.49
C ASP A 93 17.06 20.11 -9.53
N LYS A 94 18.09 19.99 -8.70
CA LYS A 94 19.00 18.85 -8.68
C LYS A 94 19.62 18.61 -7.31
N ILE A 95 20.07 17.39 -7.10
CA ILE A 95 20.93 16.99 -5.99
C ILE A 95 22.32 16.64 -6.56
N THR A 96 23.39 17.12 -5.92
CA THR A 96 24.77 16.74 -6.28
C THR A 96 25.25 15.67 -5.31
N VAL A 97 25.61 14.51 -5.85
CA VAL A 97 26.26 13.42 -5.11
C VAL A 97 27.76 13.46 -5.45
N LYS A 98 28.60 13.49 -4.41
CA LYS A 98 30.07 13.48 -4.56
C LYS A 98 30.66 12.18 -4.03
N CYS A 99 31.63 11.63 -4.74
CA CYS A 99 32.41 10.48 -4.28
C CYS A 99 33.89 10.63 -4.69
N ALA A 100 34.72 9.70 -4.26
CA ALA A 100 36.16 9.72 -4.60
C ALA A 100 36.47 9.69 -6.11
N LYS A 101 35.54 9.18 -6.93
CA LYS A 101 35.67 9.09 -8.39
C LYS A 101 35.11 10.31 -9.14
N GLY A 102 34.53 11.28 -8.45
CA GLY A 102 33.94 12.48 -9.04
C GLY A 102 32.61 12.90 -8.43
N SER A 103 31.86 13.73 -9.15
CA SER A 103 30.53 14.18 -8.74
C SER A 103 29.51 13.89 -9.83
N MET A 104 28.27 13.65 -9.43
CA MET A 104 27.12 13.42 -10.29
C MET A 104 25.97 14.31 -9.85
N ASP A 105 25.34 14.98 -10.80
CA ASP A 105 24.11 15.74 -10.57
C ASP A 105 22.90 14.88 -10.95
N LEU A 106 21.97 14.73 -10.01
CA LEU A 106 20.69 14.04 -10.21
C LEU A 106 19.60 15.10 -10.37
N LYS A 107 18.96 15.15 -11.51
CA LYS A 107 17.87 16.07 -11.81
C LYS A 107 16.54 15.51 -11.31
N PHE A 108 15.73 16.36 -10.71
CA PHE A 108 14.39 15.99 -10.27
C PHE A 108 13.51 15.64 -11.47
N SER A 109 12.68 14.62 -11.26
CA SER A 109 11.83 13.95 -12.22
C SER A 109 12.58 13.06 -13.22
N ASP A 110 13.72 13.46 -13.75
CA ASP A 110 14.48 12.68 -14.73
C ASP A 110 15.25 11.53 -14.06
N ASP A 111 16.06 11.87 -13.06
CA ASP A 111 16.99 10.95 -12.39
C ASP A 111 16.52 10.56 -10.98
N ILE A 112 15.72 11.42 -10.33
CA ILE A 112 15.26 11.24 -8.96
C ILE A 112 13.88 11.87 -8.75
N VAL A 113 13.05 11.20 -7.96
CA VAL A 113 11.82 11.75 -7.38
C VAL A 113 11.98 11.82 -5.86
N VAL A 114 11.33 12.80 -5.23
CA VAL A 114 11.42 12.97 -3.77
C VAL A 114 10.04 13.21 -3.19
N TRP A 115 9.82 12.64 -2.03
CA TRP A 115 8.65 12.93 -1.19
C TRP A 115 8.99 12.77 0.28
N THR A 116 8.10 13.24 1.14
CA THR A 116 8.22 13.10 2.58
C THR A 116 6.84 12.91 3.21
N ASN A 117 6.76 12.03 4.20
CA ASN A 117 5.58 11.84 5.05
C ASN A 117 5.67 12.66 6.36
N ARG A 118 6.68 13.52 6.50
CA ARG A 118 6.76 14.43 7.62
C ARG A 118 5.75 15.55 7.42
N GLY A 119 4.77 15.70 8.30
CA GLY A 119 3.75 16.76 8.24
C GLY A 119 4.31 18.14 8.61
N THR A 120 5.39 18.59 7.96
CA THR A 120 6.08 19.87 8.18
C THR A 120 6.14 20.66 6.89
N GLU A 121 6.16 21.99 6.99
CA GLU A 121 6.25 22.87 5.81
C GLU A 121 7.52 22.67 5.00
N GLN A 122 8.62 22.30 5.66
CA GLN A 122 9.91 22.08 5.01
C GLN A 122 10.68 20.94 5.68
N VAL A 123 11.32 20.13 4.86
CA VAL A 123 12.32 19.14 5.29
C VAL A 123 13.66 19.54 4.70
N VAL A 124 14.65 19.74 5.56
CA VAL A 124 16.04 20.01 5.17
C VAL A 124 16.88 18.80 5.54
N ILE A 125 17.55 18.22 4.56
CA ILE A 125 18.57 17.20 4.78
C ILE A 125 19.92 17.90 4.67
N PRO A 126 20.71 17.97 5.76
CA PRO A 126 22.04 18.58 5.71
C PRO A 126 22.96 17.77 4.79
N THR A 127 24.05 18.37 4.35
CA THR A 127 25.13 17.64 3.68
C THR A 127 25.64 16.56 4.62
N THR A 128 25.54 15.30 4.19
CA THR A 128 25.91 14.13 4.99
C THR A 128 26.39 13.00 4.08
N ASP A 129 26.95 11.96 4.70
CA ASP A 129 27.42 10.79 3.97
C ASP A 129 26.26 9.93 3.44
N TYR A 130 26.55 9.23 2.35
CA TYR A 130 25.71 8.18 1.81
C TYR A 130 26.27 6.81 2.19
N VAL A 131 25.41 5.91 2.59
CA VAL A 131 25.81 4.55 3.00
C VAL A 131 24.95 3.53 2.25
N PHE A 132 25.58 2.68 1.47
CA PHE A 132 24.90 1.59 0.80
C PHE A 132 24.63 0.44 1.77
N CYS A 133 23.37 0.07 1.94
CA CYS A 133 22.89 -0.97 2.84
C CYS A 133 22.14 -2.07 2.07
N GLY A 134 22.73 -2.60 1.00
CA GLY A 134 22.14 -3.73 0.26
C GLY A 134 20.67 -3.50 -0.10
N PHE A 135 19.77 -4.30 0.45
CA PHE A 135 18.33 -4.13 0.30
C PHE A 135 17.70 -3.26 1.40
N GLY A 136 18.46 -2.82 2.38
CA GLY A 136 17.95 -2.04 3.51
C GLY A 136 16.93 -2.82 4.37
N ILE A 137 17.23 -4.07 4.63
CA ILE A 137 16.33 -5.02 5.32
C ILE A 137 16.93 -5.47 6.64
N ASN A 138 16.08 -5.52 7.67
CA ASN A 138 16.31 -6.20 8.95
C ASN A 138 15.15 -7.18 9.18
N ALA A 139 15.38 -8.45 8.90
CA ALA A 139 14.41 -9.55 8.93
C ALA A 139 14.97 -10.73 9.72
N PRO A 140 14.90 -10.67 11.06
CA PRO A 140 15.52 -11.68 11.93
C PRO A 140 14.99 -13.10 11.69
N GLU A 141 13.72 -13.25 11.28
CA GLU A 141 13.13 -14.55 10.96
C GLU A 141 13.74 -15.20 9.69
N TYR A 142 14.37 -14.40 8.83
CA TYR A 142 15.15 -14.88 7.69
C TYR A 142 16.65 -14.90 7.99
N GLY A 143 17.09 -14.54 9.21
CA GLY A 143 18.50 -14.39 9.56
C GLY A 143 19.19 -13.25 8.76
N TRP A 144 18.44 -12.27 8.28
CA TRP A 144 18.93 -11.20 7.40
C TRP A 144 18.95 -9.85 8.09
N ASN A 145 20.10 -9.16 8.05
CA ASN A 145 20.21 -7.80 8.56
C ASN A 145 21.29 -7.00 7.80
N ASP A 146 20.84 -6.15 6.88
CA ASP A 146 21.72 -5.26 6.10
C ASP A 146 22.35 -4.12 6.94
N TYR A 147 21.84 -3.89 8.14
CA TYR A 147 22.30 -2.83 9.06
C TYR A 147 23.26 -3.32 10.17
N ALA A 148 23.51 -4.64 10.28
CA ALA A 148 24.20 -5.23 11.43
C ALA A 148 25.58 -4.63 11.74
N ASN A 149 26.32 -4.17 10.72
CA ASN A 149 27.68 -3.67 10.86
C ASN A 149 27.88 -2.29 10.23
N VAL A 150 26.78 -1.53 10.11
CA VAL A 150 26.76 -0.25 9.39
C VAL A 150 26.17 0.84 10.25
N ASP A 151 26.92 1.89 10.52
CA ASP A 151 26.39 3.10 11.16
C ASP A 151 25.72 4.01 10.12
N VAL A 152 24.42 4.13 10.21
CA VAL A 152 23.59 4.97 9.31
C VAL A 152 22.98 6.18 10.01
N LYS A 153 23.26 6.36 11.30
CA LYS A 153 22.65 7.43 12.09
C LYS A 153 22.99 8.81 11.53
N GLY A 154 21.97 9.58 11.16
CA GLY A 154 22.11 10.91 10.56
C GLY A 154 22.64 10.91 9.12
N LYS A 155 22.84 9.75 8.50
CA LYS A 155 23.30 9.61 7.11
C LYS A 155 22.14 9.28 6.16
N ILE A 156 22.40 9.31 4.86
CA ILE A 156 21.44 8.86 3.86
C ILE A 156 21.75 7.42 3.48
N VAL A 157 20.79 6.55 3.71
CA VAL A 157 20.87 5.15 3.28
C VAL A 157 20.60 5.06 1.78
N ILE A 158 21.35 4.24 1.08
CA ILE A 158 21.04 3.80 -0.29
C ILE A 158 20.69 2.33 -0.24
N ALA A 159 19.50 1.96 -0.74
CA ALA A 159 19.05 0.57 -0.76
C ALA A 159 18.44 0.20 -2.11
N MET A 160 18.54 -1.08 -2.48
CA MET A 160 17.91 -1.63 -3.68
C MET A 160 16.42 -1.87 -3.44
N VAL A 161 15.61 -1.67 -4.47
CA VAL A 161 14.20 -2.09 -4.47
C VAL A 161 14.09 -3.62 -4.45
N ASN A 162 12.97 -4.16 -3.98
CA ASN A 162 12.71 -5.57 -3.79
C ASN A 162 13.51 -6.17 -2.61
N ASP A 163 13.55 -7.49 -2.51
CA ASP A 163 14.29 -8.25 -1.50
C ASP A 163 15.24 -9.26 -2.16
N PRO A 164 16.13 -9.89 -1.40
CA PRO A 164 17.12 -10.83 -1.92
C PRO A 164 16.53 -11.97 -2.75
N GLY A 165 15.30 -12.40 -2.47
CA GLY A 165 14.61 -13.47 -3.20
C GLY A 165 14.42 -13.20 -4.68
N PHE A 166 14.39 -11.93 -5.09
CA PHE A 166 14.32 -11.58 -6.51
C PHE A 166 15.56 -12.04 -7.29
N TYR A 167 16.75 -11.95 -6.68
CA TYR A 167 18.02 -12.32 -7.29
C TYR A 167 18.41 -13.76 -7.00
N ASP A 168 18.11 -14.25 -5.80
CA ASP A 168 18.34 -15.63 -5.38
C ASP A 168 17.05 -16.25 -4.84
N THR A 169 16.43 -17.12 -5.63
CA THR A 169 15.13 -17.73 -5.30
C THR A 169 15.14 -18.66 -4.10
N SER A 170 16.31 -19.01 -3.56
CA SER A 170 16.44 -19.77 -2.31
C SER A 170 16.23 -18.90 -1.06
N LEU A 171 16.26 -17.57 -1.23
CA LEU A 171 16.12 -16.60 -0.15
C LEU A 171 14.70 -16.06 -0.06
N PHE A 172 14.29 -15.64 1.13
CA PHE A 172 12.97 -15.06 1.41
C PHE A 172 11.83 -15.93 0.86
N ARG A 173 11.03 -15.38 -0.07
CA ARG A 173 9.94 -16.09 -0.76
C ARG A 173 10.21 -16.24 -2.27
N GLY A 174 11.48 -16.29 -2.64
CA GLY A 174 11.91 -16.37 -4.03
C GLY A 174 11.41 -15.18 -4.84
N LYS A 175 10.86 -15.42 -6.03
CA LYS A 175 10.36 -14.35 -6.92
C LYS A 175 9.16 -13.58 -6.38
N ASN A 176 8.51 -14.05 -5.32
CA ASN A 176 7.38 -13.36 -4.71
C ASN A 176 7.88 -12.33 -3.72
N MET A 177 7.84 -11.05 -4.09
CA MET A 177 8.25 -9.94 -3.24
C MET A 177 7.54 -10.02 -1.88
N THR A 178 8.32 -9.98 -0.81
CA THR A 178 7.81 -9.86 0.56
C THR A 178 7.51 -8.40 0.92
N TYR A 179 6.95 -8.14 2.12
CA TYR A 179 6.81 -6.78 2.62
C TYR A 179 8.16 -6.05 2.74
N TYR A 180 9.23 -6.80 3.03
CA TYR A 180 10.60 -6.27 3.09
C TYR A 180 11.08 -5.66 1.78
N GLY A 181 10.58 -6.12 0.64
CA GLY A 181 10.89 -5.58 -0.68
C GLY A 181 10.19 -4.25 -0.99
N ARG A 182 9.16 -3.86 -0.22
CA ARG A 182 8.35 -2.67 -0.47
C ARG A 182 9.08 -1.38 -0.06
N TRP A 183 8.82 -0.29 -0.77
CA TRP A 183 9.39 1.02 -0.46
C TRP A 183 9.04 1.48 0.95
N THR A 184 7.77 1.33 1.32
CA THR A 184 7.27 1.69 2.65
C THR A 184 8.11 1.07 3.75
N TYR A 185 8.36 -0.25 3.68
CA TYR A 185 9.22 -0.92 4.65
C TYR A 185 10.61 -0.29 4.72
N LYS A 186 11.23 -0.03 3.55
CA LYS A 186 12.60 0.52 3.51
C LYS A 186 12.70 1.90 4.13
N PHE A 187 11.71 2.77 3.90
CA PHE A 187 11.64 4.08 4.55
C PHE A 187 11.44 3.94 6.06
N GLU A 188 10.56 3.07 6.49
CA GLU A 188 10.31 2.79 7.91
C GLU A 188 11.55 2.23 8.59
N GLU A 189 12.25 1.27 7.97
CA GLU A 189 13.44 0.67 8.55
C GLU A 189 14.59 1.68 8.63
N ALA A 190 14.86 2.44 7.58
CA ALA A 190 15.87 3.49 7.62
C ALA A 190 15.59 4.52 8.74
N GLN A 191 14.32 4.86 8.96
CA GLN A 191 13.91 5.71 10.08
C GLN A 191 14.19 5.04 11.43
N ARG A 192 13.83 3.75 11.60
CA ARG A 192 14.13 2.97 12.85
C ARG A 192 15.60 2.93 13.14
N GLN A 193 16.45 2.85 12.13
CA GLN A 193 17.90 2.87 12.23
C GLN A 193 18.50 4.28 12.45
N GLY A 194 17.66 5.33 12.45
CA GLY A 194 18.07 6.71 12.70
C GLY A 194 18.70 7.42 11.51
N ALA A 195 18.47 6.94 10.29
CA ALA A 195 18.95 7.60 9.07
C ALA A 195 18.26 8.97 8.86
N ALA A 196 18.96 9.91 8.24
CA ALA A 196 18.42 11.23 7.85
C ALA A 196 17.49 11.14 6.64
N GLY A 197 17.70 10.14 5.79
CA GLY A 197 16.90 9.89 4.60
C GLY A 197 17.26 8.56 3.94
N LEU A 198 16.51 8.20 2.91
CA LEU A 198 16.75 7.00 2.12
C LEU A 198 16.65 7.30 0.63
N LEU A 199 17.56 6.75 -0.15
CA LEU A 199 17.49 6.64 -1.60
C LEU A 199 17.22 5.18 -1.98
N VAL A 200 16.12 4.92 -2.67
CA VAL A 200 15.83 3.60 -3.23
C VAL A 200 16.32 3.56 -4.67
N LEU A 201 17.24 2.66 -4.96
CA LEU A 201 17.67 2.38 -6.34
C LEU A 201 16.55 1.64 -7.07
N HIS A 202 15.90 2.35 -7.99
CA HIS A 202 14.86 1.78 -8.82
C HIS A 202 15.45 0.86 -9.89
N ASN A 203 14.87 -0.33 -10.00
CA ASN A 203 15.11 -1.27 -11.09
C ASN A 203 13.75 -1.75 -11.59
N GLU A 204 13.45 -1.51 -12.86
CA GLU A 204 12.13 -1.79 -13.44
C GLU A 204 11.71 -3.24 -13.31
N ALA A 205 12.63 -4.19 -13.55
CA ALA A 205 12.34 -5.61 -13.42
C ALA A 205 12.04 -6.01 -11.97
N ALA A 206 12.83 -5.48 -11.01
CA ALA A 206 12.66 -5.77 -9.60
C ALA A 206 11.43 -5.06 -9.01
N ALA A 207 11.09 -3.87 -9.48
CA ALA A 207 9.93 -3.10 -9.04
C ALA A 207 8.62 -3.57 -9.69
N SER A 208 8.70 -4.22 -10.86
CA SER A 208 7.58 -4.61 -11.72
C SER A 208 6.88 -3.45 -12.43
N TYR A 209 7.50 -2.27 -12.50
CA TYR A 209 7.00 -1.10 -13.24
C TYR A 209 8.15 -0.14 -13.58
N GLY A 210 7.92 0.67 -14.64
CA GLY A 210 8.90 1.61 -15.16
C GLY A 210 8.98 2.92 -14.40
N TRP A 211 10.01 3.72 -14.71
CA TRP A 211 10.31 5.01 -14.07
C TRP A 211 9.15 6.00 -14.10
N LYS A 212 8.32 5.98 -15.15
CA LYS A 212 7.14 6.86 -15.26
C LYS A 212 6.15 6.72 -14.10
N VAL A 213 6.06 5.55 -13.49
CA VAL A 213 5.22 5.36 -12.29
C VAL A 213 5.81 6.11 -11.12
N CYS A 214 7.14 6.08 -10.94
CA CYS A 214 7.81 6.86 -9.90
C CYS A 214 7.61 8.37 -10.06
N GLN A 215 7.62 8.86 -11.32
CA GLN A 215 7.41 10.27 -11.64
C GLN A 215 5.99 10.75 -11.35
N ALA A 216 5.02 9.84 -11.39
CA ALA A 216 3.59 10.14 -11.17
C ALA A 216 3.11 9.90 -9.72
N SER A 217 4.00 9.45 -8.84
CA SER A 217 3.68 9.06 -7.45
C SER A 217 3.68 10.24 -6.50
#